data_63095301237964f46b68a06254461096
#
_entry.id   63095301237964f46b68a06254461096
#
_cell.length_a   1.000
_cell.length_b   1.000
_cell.length_c   1.000
_cell.angle_alpha   90.00
_cell.angle_beta   90.00
_cell.angle_gamma   90.00
#
_symmetry.space_group_name_H-M   'P 1'
#
loop_
_entity.id
_entity.type
_entity.pdbx_description
1 polymer ?
#
loop_
_entity_poly.entity_id
_entity_poly.type
_entity_poly.pdbx_seq_one_letter_code
_entity_poly.pdbx_strand_id
1 'polypeptide(L)'
;MKAAHVEHQTEYYVLVYDCGGETNVKGYMMAHRKKLVSNGYRMILGLRDVYPNFEREDVKRLRKGLNRQLSQKGARTHIHLAIMETEAWFLGEYRHLRKVSRKLTPEFVEMHLGFNPKTEPMEERDHPSEDMKAVYQLVGHDYTKKRDKLNAVVSKLDFQYFTHGLAKRMPSLDKFISELEHFFRESF
;
A
#
# COMPACT_ATOMS: atom_id res chain seq x y z
N MET A 1 -1.51 -10.62 17.55
CA MET A 1 -1.42 -9.14 17.59
C MET A 1 0.01 -8.79 17.97
N LYS A 2 0.80 -8.23 17.06
CA LYS A 2 2.18 -7.80 17.36
C LYS A 2 2.18 -6.28 17.48
N ALA A 3 2.45 -5.76 18.66
CA ALA A 3 2.78 -4.36 18.88
C ALA A 3 4.25 -4.15 18.51
N ALA A 4 4.53 -3.23 17.59
CA ALA A 4 5.90 -2.80 17.35
C ALA A 4 6.25 -1.74 18.41
N HIS A 5 7.21 -2.03 19.26
CA HIS A 5 7.81 -1.06 20.17
C HIS A 5 8.81 -0.24 19.36
N VAL A 6 8.61 1.06 19.27
CA VAL A 6 9.62 1.99 18.73
C VAL A 6 10.30 2.64 19.93
N GLU A 7 11.62 2.47 20.01
CA GLU A 7 12.43 3.00 21.11
C GLU A 7 12.47 4.53 21.11
N HIS A 8 12.36 5.09 22.30
CA HIS A 8 12.66 6.45 22.78
C HIS A 8 12.26 7.67 21.95
N GLN A 9 11.31 8.42 22.50
CA GLN A 9 10.82 9.75 22.09
C GLN A 9 9.80 9.81 20.94
N THR A 10 9.07 8.74 20.64
CA THR A 10 7.90 8.84 19.77
C THR A 10 6.64 9.07 20.57
N GLU A 11 5.95 10.18 20.29
CA GLU A 11 4.66 10.53 20.86
C GLU A 11 3.51 9.68 20.30
N TYR A 12 3.82 8.72 19.42
CA TYR A 12 2.83 7.90 18.70
C TYR A 12 2.99 6.41 18.95
N TYR A 13 1.87 5.77 19.14
CA TYR A 13 1.77 4.33 19.21
C TYR A 13 1.07 3.80 17.95
N VAL A 14 1.74 2.94 17.18
CA VAL A 14 1.20 2.35 15.94
C VAL A 14 0.94 0.87 16.15
N LEU A 15 -0.30 0.44 15.92
CA LEU A 15 -0.71 -0.95 15.91
C LEU A 15 -0.98 -1.39 14.47
N VAL A 16 -0.25 -2.38 13.97
CA VAL A 16 -0.49 -2.97 12.66
C VAL A 16 -1.18 -4.32 12.84
N TYR A 17 -2.26 -4.53 12.08
CA TYR A 17 -3.07 -5.74 12.13
C TYR A 17 -3.21 -6.37 10.75
N ASP A 18 -2.87 -7.65 10.62
CA ASP A 18 -3.12 -8.45 9.42
C ASP A 18 -4.56 -8.99 9.49
N CYS A 19 -5.39 -8.57 8.53
CA CYS A 19 -6.80 -8.98 8.45
C CYS A 19 -7.01 -10.34 7.75
N GLY A 20 -5.95 -10.97 7.25
CA GLY A 20 -6.03 -12.26 6.55
C GLY A 20 -6.72 -12.19 5.18
N GLY A 21 -6.69 -11.03 4.54
CA GLY A 21 -7.22 -10.79 3.19
C GLY A 21 -8.04 -9.51 3.08
N GLU A 22 -8.12 -8.99 1.84
CA GLU A 22 -8.72 -7.70 1.53
C GLU A 22 -10.22 -7.62 1.87
N THR A 23 -10.96 -8.72 1.74
CA THR A 23 -12.41 -8.76 2.04
C THR A 23 -12.71 -8.59 3.53
N ASN A 24 -11.78 -8.94 4.40
CA ASN A 24 -11.96 -8.93 5.84
C ASN A 24 -11.72 -7.54 6.48
N VAL A 25 -11.01 -6.63 5.80
CA VAL A 25 -10.55 -5.36 6.35
C VAL A 25 -11.68 -4.57 7.03
N LYS A 26 -12.81 -4.37 6.35
CA LYS A 26 -13.95 -3.63 6.93
C LYS A 26 -14.53 -4.33 8.17
N GLY A 27 -14.72 -5.65 8.10
CA GLY A 27 -15.25 -6.44 9.21
C GLY A 27 -14.37 -6.35 10.46
N TYR A 28 -13.06 -6.51 10.29
CA TYR A 28 -12.10 -6.37 11.40
C TYR A 28 -12.06 -4.97 11.99
N MET A 29 -12.07 -3.94 11.14
CA MET A 29 -12.11 -2.56 11.63
C MET A 29 -13.37 -2.30 12.45
N MET A 30 -14.54 -2.70 11.99
CA MET A 30 -15.80 -2.51 12.71
C MET A 30 -15.81 -3.29 14.04
N ALA A 31 -15.38 -4.55 14.03
CA ALA A 31 -15.36 -5.40 15.21
C ALA A 31 -14.43 -4.85 16.32
N HIS A 32 -13.27 -4.30 15.96
CA HIS A 32 -12.25 -3.87 16.92
C HIS A 32 -12.34 -2.38 17.27
N ARG A 33 -13.07 -1.59 16.48
CA ARG A 33 -13.12 -0.13 16.60
C ARG A 33 -13.43 0.37 18.01
N LYS A 34 -14.47 -0.19 18.65
CA LYS A 34 -14.89 0.24 20.01
C LYS A 34 -13.73 0.09 21.01
N LYS A 35 -13.04 -1.05 20.97
CA LYS A 35 -11.89 -1.34 21.83
C LYS A 35 -10.69 -0.45 21.51
N LEU A 36 -10.42 -0.19 20.23
CA LEU A 36 -9.32 0.70 19.83
C LEU A 36 -9.58 2.13 20.33
N VAL A 37 -10.78 2.67 20.13
CA VAL A 37 -11.15 4.00 20.61
C VAL A 37 -11.05 4.08 22.14
N SER A 38 -11.53 3.07 22.89
CA SER A 38 -11.42 3.08 24.35
C SER A 38 -9.98 2.96 24.86
N ASN A 39 -9.07 2.43 24.04
CA ASN A 39 -7.63 2.38 24.31
C ASN A 39 -6.87 3.64 23.85
N GLY A 40 -7.58 4.69 23.41
CA GLY A 40 -6.97 5.97 23.04
C GLY A 40 -6.50 6.10 21.60
N TYR A 41 -6.73 5.10 20.73
CA TYR A 41 -6.41 5.25 19.32
C TYR A 41 -7.32 6.30 18.67
N ARG A 42 -6.72 7.29 18.01
CA ARG A 42 -7.42 8.42 17.39
C ARG A 42 -7.55 8.29 15.87
N MET A 43 -6.80 7.36 15.27
CA MET A 43 -6.87 7.03 13.84
C MET A 43 -6.93 5.52 13.66
N ILE A 44 -7.79 5.05 12.74
CA ILE A 44 -7.93 3.65 12.36
C ILE A 44 -8.01 3.61 10.84
N LEU A 45 -6.94 3.19 10.18
CA LEU A 45 -6.89 3.06 8.73
C LEU A 45 -6.89 1.61 8.31
N GLY A 46 -7.71 1.31 7.30
CA GLY A 46 -7.66 0.08 6.54
C GLY A 46 -7.03 0.33 5.17
N LEU A 47 -6.26 -0.64 4.70
CA LEU A 47 -5.78 -0.69 3.33
C LEU A 47 -6.21 -2.02 2.71
N ARG A 48 -6.75 -1.98 1.49
CA ARG A 48 -7.11 -3.20 0.76
C ARG A 48 -6.87 -3.05 -0.73
N ASP A 49 -6.58 -4.17 -1.37
CA ASP A 49 -6.51 -4.28 -2.81
C ASP A 49 -7.92 -4.27 -3.44
N VAL A 50 -8.02 -3.82 -4.67
CA VAL A 50 -9.25 -3.89 -5.48
C VAL A 50 -9.39 -5.29 -6.09
N TYR A 51 -8.36 -5.75 -6.80
CA TYR A 51 -8.29 -7.09 -7.40
C TYR A 51 -7.97 -8.15 -6.32
N PRO A 52 -8.43 -9.40 -6.43
CA PRO A 52 -9.19 -9.97 -7.56
C PRO A 52 -10.72 -9.85 -7.46
N ASN A 53 -11.26 -9.27 -6.40
CA ASN A 53 -12.71 -9.30 -6.14
C ASN A 53 -13.49 -8.23 -6.90
N PHE A 54 -12.81 -7.20 -7.39
CA PHE A 54 -13.40 -6.06 -8.09
C PHE A 54 -12.51 -5.64 -9.24
N GLU A 55 -13.14 -5.04 -10.25
CA GLU A 55 -12.47 -4.46 -11.40
C GLU A 55 -12.25 -2.94 -11.20
N ARG A 56 -11.48 -2.34 -12.09
CA ARG A 56 -11.13 -0.91 -12.05
C ARG A 56 -12.36 0.00 -12.04
N GLU A 57 -13.37 -0.35 -12.80
CA GLU A 57 -14.64 0.38 -12.92
C GLU A 57 -15.41 0.41 -11.60
N ASP A 58 -15.20 -0.58 -10.75
CA ASP A 58 -15.84 -0.69 -9.44
C ASP A 58 -15.23 0.22 -8.36
N VAL A 59 -14.04 0.75 -8.57
CA VAL A 59 -13.26 1.49 -7.56
C VAL A 59 -14.09 2.58 -6.88
N LYS A 60 -14.84 3.40 -7.65
CA LYS A 60 -15.65 4.48 -7.10
C LYS A 60 -16.77 3.95 -6.21
N ARG A 61 -17.47 2.92 -6.67
CA ARG A 61 -18.55 2.24 -5.94
C ARG A 61 -18.02 1.54 -4.68
N LEU A 62 -16.93 0.82 -4.82
CA LEU A 62 -16.27 0.09 -3.75
C LEU A 62 -15.80 1.06 -2.64
N ARG A 63 -15.10 2.14 -2.99
CA ARG A 63 -14.63 3.16 -2.04
C ARG A 63 -15.80 3.74 -1.23
N LYS A 64 -16.90 4.11 -1.90
CA LYS A 64 -18.12 4.61 -1.24
C LYS A 64 -18.73 3.56 -0.32
N GLY A 65 -18.85 2.31 -0.78
CA GLY A 65 -19.44 1.20 -0.02
C GLY A 65 -18.63 0.81 1.22
N LEU A 66 -17.29 0.80 1.09
CA LEU A 66 -16.41 0.47 2.21
C LEU A 66 -16.46 1.53 3.31
N ASN A 67 -16.44 2.81 2.96
CA ASN A 67 -16.42 3.91 3.91
C ASN A 67 -17.82 4.30 4.41
N ARG A 68 -18.89 3.76 3.79
CA ARG A 68 -20.23 3.97 4.29
C ARG A 68 -20.39 3.33 5.67
N GLN A 69 -20.98 4.08 6.59
CA GLN A 69 -21.24 3.66 7.98
C GLN A 69 -19.99 3.49 8.86
N LEU A 70 -18.81 3.87 8.41
CA LEU A 70 -17.67 3.98 9.31
C LEU A 70 -17.86 5.20 10.21
N SER A 71 -17.99 4.95 11.51
CA SER A 71 -18.16 6.03 12.48
C SER A 71 -16.84 6.82 12.64
N GLN A 72 -16.95 8.13 12.70
CA GLN A 72 -15.81 9.03 12.96
C GLN A 72 -15.72 9.45 14.45
N LYS A 73 -16.67 9.03 15.28
CA LYS A 73 -16.72 9.43 16.71
C LYS A 73 -15.55 8.81 17.48
N GLY A 74 -14.70 9.65 18.04
CA GLY A 74 -13.56 9.25 18.88
C GLY A 74 -12.31 8.77 18.14
N ALA A 75 -12.41 8.41 16.85
CA ALA A 75 -11.27 8.13 16.00
C ALA A 75 -11.63 8.38 14.53
N ARG A 76 -10.74 9.03 13.80
CA ARG A 76 -10.79 9.08 12.32
C ARG A 76 -10.69 7.66 11.78
N THR A 77 -11.66 7.26 10.97
CA THR A 77 -11.76 5.86 10.51
C THR A 77 -11.98 5.84 9.00
N HIS A 78 -11.04 5.27 8.24
CA HIS A 78 -11.10 5.26 6.79
C HIS A 78 -10.52 3.97 6.22
N ILE A 79 -11.05 3.52 5.06
CA ILE A 79 -10.50 2.43 4.27
C ILE A 79 -10.00 2.98 2.95
N HIS A 80 -8.71 2.86 2.72
CA HIS A 80 -8.05 3.16 1.46
C HIS A 80 -8.04 1.95 0.54
N LEU A 81 -7.98 2.24 -0.76
CA LEU A 81 -7.81 1.23 -1.81
C LEU A 81 -6.45 1.40 -2.45
N ALA A 82 -5.67 0.34 -2.52
CA ALA A 82 -4.63 0.19 -3.52
C ALA A 82 -5.32 -0.18 -4.83
N ILE A 83 -5.13 0.63 -5.88
CA ILE A 83 -5.80 0.41 -7.16
C ILE A 83 -5.21 -0.84 -7.81
N MET A 84 -6.10 -1.78 -8.12
CA MET A 84 -5.84 -3.17 -8.43
C MET A 84 -5.11 -3.87 -7.27
N GLU A 85 -3.82 -3.64 -7.06
CA GLU A 85 -2.99 -4.27 -6.04
C GLU A 85 -1.92 -3.32 -5.50
N THR A 86 -1.45 -3.56 -4.28
CA THR A 86 -0.33 -2.80 -3.68
C THR A 86 0.98 -2.94 -4.47
N GLU A 87 1.12 -3.98 -5.28
CA GLU A 87 2.26 -4.17 -6.18
C GLU A 87 2.39 -3.08 -7.23
N ALA A 88 1.30 -2.37 -7.59
CA ALA A 88 1.37 -1.19 -8.43
C ALA A 88 2.29 -0.11 -7.80
N TRP A 89 2.20 0.06 -6.48
CA TRP A 89 3.06 1.01 -5.76
C TRP A 89 4.53 0.56 -5.75
N PHE A 90 4.77 -0.75 -5.60
CA PHE A 90 6.13 -1.30 -5.65
C PHE A 90 6.74 -1.15 -7.04
N LEU A 91 6.00 -1.44 -8.11
CA LEU A 91 6.46 -1.21 -9.49
C LEU A 91 6.78 0.26 -9.75
N GLY A 92 5.90 1.17 -9.31
CA GLY A 92 6.10 2.61 -9.47
C GLY A 92 7.32 3.14 -8.69
N GLU A 93 7.72 2.48 -7.61
CA GLU A 93 9.00 2.72 -6.93
C GLU A 93 10.14 2.00 -7.68
N TYR A 94 10.33 2.29 -8.92
CA TYR A 94 11.28 1.64 -9.84
C TYR A 94 12.74 1.64 -9.38
N ARG A 95 13.12 2.46 -8.39
CA ARG A 95 14.51 2.58 -7.91
C ARG A 95 14.99 1.31 -7.21
N HIS A 96 14.09 0.55 -6.58
CA HIS A 96 14.41 -0.71 -5.95
C HIS A 96 14.83 -1.78 -6.96
N LEU A 97 14.38 -1.70 -8.21
CA LEU A 97 14.69 -2.67 -9.26
C LEU A 97 16.21 -2.80 -9.46
N ARG A 98 16.94 -1.68 -9.45
CA ARG A 98 18.41 -1.71 -9.54
C ARG A 98 19.09 -2.32 -8.32
N LYS A 99 18.42 -2.33 -7.16
CA LYS A 99 18.92 -3.03 -5.96
C LYS A 99 18.65 -4.54 -6.01
N VAL A 100 17.74 -4.99 -6.88
CA VAL A 100 17.52 -6.41 -7.19
C VAL A 100 18.59 -6.88 -8.18
N SER A 101 18.76 -6.15 -9.28
CA SER A 101 19.80 -6.40 -10.28
C SER A 101 20.16 -5.11 -11.02
N ARG A 102 21.47 -4.88 -11.25
CA ARG A 102 21.93 -3.72 -12.02
C ARG A 102 21.35 -3.66 -13.45
N LYS A 103 20.91 -4.78 -13.98
CA LYS A 103 20.27 -4.87 -15.31
C LYS A 103 18.83 -4.39 -15.32
N LEU A 104 18.12 -4.45 -14.18
CA LEU A 104 16.72 -4.02 -14.07
C LEU A 104 16.62 -2.49 -14.05
N THR A 105 16.68 -1.88 -15.20
CA THR A 105 16.36 -0.46 -15.38
C THR A 105 14.95 -0.30 -15.95
N PRO A 106 14.30 0.86 -15.78
CA PRO A 106 13.00 1.12 -16.41
C PRO A 106 13.00 0.89 -17.93
N GLU A 107 14.07 1.28 -18.61
CA GLU A 107 14.23 1.13 -20.05
C GLU A 107 14.40 -0.37 -20.45
N PHE A 108 15.06 -1.15 -19.59
CA PHE A 108 15.18 -2.61 -19.80
C PHE A 108 13.83 -3.30 -19.62
N VAL A 109 13.03 -2.89 -18.63
CA VAL A 109 11.66 -3.38 -18.45
C VAL A 109 10.80 -3.03 -19.65
N GLU A 110 10.84 -1.79 -20.12
CA GLU A 110 10.08 -1.32 -21.29
C GLU A 110 10.43 -2.12 -22.54
N MET A 111 11.71 -2.35 -22.81
CA MET A 111 12.19 -3.12 -23.95
C MET A 111 11.65 -4.54 -23.96
N HIS A 112 11.51 -5.20 -22.81
CA HIS A 112 11.16 -6.62 -22.71
C HIS A 112 9.69 -6.88 -22.41
N LEU A 113 9.02 -5.96 -21.71
CA LEU A 113 7.64 -6.14 -21.22
C LEU A 113 6.67 -5.09 -21.75
N GLY A 114 7.15 -4.07 -22.50
CA GLY A 114 6.31 -3.08 -23.15
C GLY A 114 5.70 -2.03 -22.21
N PHE A 115 6.22 -1.87 -20.99
CA PHE A 115 5.82 -0.77 -20.09
C PHE A 115 7.01 -0.23 -19.32
N ASN A 116 6.97 1.06 -19.00
CA ASN A 116 8.04 1.76 -18.30
C ASN A 116 7.58 2.20 -16.89
N PRO A 117 8.07 1.56 -15.81
CA PRO A 117 7.61 1.86 -14.45
C PRO A 117 8.00 3.28 -13.96
N LYS A 118 8.94 3.94 -14.64
CA LYS A 118 9.34 5.32 -14.32
C LYS A 118 8.42 6.37 -14.92
N THR A 119 7.89 6.14 -16.12
CA THR A 119 7.13 7.14 -16.88
C THR A 119 5.64 6.86 -16.92
N GLU A 120 5.22 5.61 -16.82
CA GLU A 120 3.82 5.22 -16.86
C GLU A 120 3.19 5.14 -15.47
N PRO A 121 1.87 5.38 -15.35
CA PRO A 121 1.14 5.24 -14.09
C PRO A 121 0.88 3.75 -13.78
N MET A 122 1.62 3.18 -12.87
CA MET A 122 1.49 1.75 -12.53
C MET A 122 0.13 1.37 -11.93
N GLU A 123 -0.64 2.32 -11.43
CA GLU A 123 -2.04 2.11 -11.01
C GLU A 123 -2.99 1.83 -12.20
N GLU A 124 -2.57 2.05 -13.42
CA GLU A 124 -3.34 1.69 -14.63
C GLU A 124 -3.07 0.26 -15.14
N ARG A 125 -2.15 -0.47 -14.50
CA ARG A 125 -1.89 -1.88 -14.80
C ARG A 125 -3.00 -2.76 -14.20
N ASP A 126 -3.48 -3.75 -14.96
CA ASP A 126 -4.59 -4.61 -14.52
C ASP A 126 -4.14 -5.68 -13.52
N HIS A 127 -2.93 -6.21 -13.69
CA HIS A 127 -2.38 -7.27 -12.86
C HIS A 127 -0.97 -6.93 -12.34
N PRO A 128 -0.83 -5.93 -11.44
CA PRO A 128 0.48 -5.46 -10.97
C PRO A 128 1.35 -6.54 -10.34
N SER A 129 0.76 -7.54 -9.68
CA SER A 129 1.53 -8.65 -9.09
C SER A 129 2.11 -9.59 -10.14
N GLU A 130 1.41 -9.80 -11.26
CA GLU A 130 1.94 -10.57 -12.39
C GLU A 130 3.02 -9.78 -13.13
N ASP A 131 2.82 -8.48 -13.33
CA ASP A 131 3.83 -7.58 -13.87
C ASP A 131 5.11 -7.59 -13.02
N MET A 132 4.96 -7.52 -11.69
CA MET A 132 6.07 -7.59 -10.76
C MET A 132 6.84 -8.91 -10.88
N LYS A 133 6.11 -10.02 -11.00
CA LYS A 133 6.69 -11.35 -11.25
C LYS A 133 7.46 -11.38 -12.57
N ALA A 134 6.85 -10.88 -13.66
CA ALA A 134 7.50 -10.83 -14.97
C ALA A 134 8.79 -9.99 -14.93
N VAL A 135 8.77 -8.82 -14.29
CA VAL A 135 9.96 -7.97 -14.13
C VAL A 135 11.10 -8.71 -13.41
N TYR A 136 10.80 -9.41 -12.33
CA TYR A 136 11.82 -10.14 -11.59
C TYR A 136 12.37 -11.34 -12.38
N GLN A 137 11.52 -12.00 -13.16
CA GLN A 137 11.92 -13.12 -14.04
C GLN A 137 12.90 -12.72 -15.13
N LEU A 138 12.89 -11.46 -15.60
CA LEU A 138 13.88 -10.96 -16.59
C LEU A 138 15.33 -11.14 -16.14
N VAL A 139 15.57 -11.26 -14.84
CA VAL A 139 16.92 -11.41 -14.26
C VAL A 139 17.07 -12.68 -13.45
N GLY A 140 16.19 -13.66 -13.66
CA GLY A 140 16.24 -14.98 -13.01
C GLY A 140 15.84 -14.97 -11.53
N HIS A 141 15.16 -13.92 -11.07
CA HIS A 141 14.56 -13.86 -9.73
C HIS A 141 13.07 -14.21 -9.77
N ASP A 142 12.54 -14.68 -8.65
CA ASP A 142 11.12 -14.96 -8.50
C ASP A 142 10.48 -13.99 -7.49
N TYR A 143 9.29 -13.51 -7.84
CA TYR A 143 8.44 -12.73 -6.97
C TYR A 143 7.17 -13.52 -6.65
N THR A 144 6.81 -13.56 -5.37
CA THR A 144 5.54 -14.10 -4.87
C THR A 144 5.06 -13.26 -3.70
N LYS A 145 3.77 -13.32 -3.38
CA LYS A 145 3.18 -12.65 -2.19
C LYS A 145 3.55 -13.33 -0.85
N LYS A 146 4.51 -14.27 -0.84
CA LYS A 146 5.02 -14.86 0.40
C LYS A 146 5.80 -13.82 1.20
N ARG A 147 5.65 -13.92 2.52
CA ARG A 147 6.18 -12.92 3.48
C ARG A 147 7.68 -12.64 3.33
N ASP A 148 8.48 -13.68 3.10
CA ASP A 148 9.92 -13.56 2.89
C ASP A 148 10.25 -12.77 1.62
N LYS A 149 9.53 -13.03 0.52
CA LYS A 149 9.68 -12.33 -0.76
C LYS A 149 9.22 -10.89 -0.68
N LEU A 150 8.06 -10.64 -0.05
CA LEU A 150 7.58 -9.28 0.21
C LEU A 150 8.57 -8.48 1.06
N ASN A 151 9.10 -9.06 2.15
CA ASN A 151 10.11 -8.41 2.98
C ASN A 151 11.37 -8.07 2.17
N ALA A 152 11.80 -8.96 1.27
CA ALA A 152 12.95 -8.72 0.40
C ALA A 152 12.71 -7.56 -0.59
N VAL A 153 11.48 -7.34 -1.06
CA VAL A 153 11.11 -6.18 -1.87
C VAL A 153 11.09 -4.93 -1.01
N VAL A 154 10.31 -4.94 0.08
CA VAL A 154 10.10 -3.79 0.96
C VAL A 154 11.43 -3.26 1.52
N SER A 155 12.38 -4.14 1.87
CA SER A 155 13.71 -3.74 2.35
C SER A 155 14.56 -2.98 1.32
N LYS A 156 14.20 -3.06 0.04
CA LYS A 156 14.90 -2.39 -1.05
C LYS A 156 14.25 -1.08 -1.49
N LEU A 157 13.00 -0.81 -1.07
CA LEU A 157 12.30 0.41 -1.45
C LEU A 157 13.08 1.66 -1.00
N ASP A 158 13.02 2.70 -1.81
CA ASP A 158 13.42 4.05 -1.42
C ASP A 158 12.21 4.74 -0.80
N PHE A 159 12.06 4.66 0.52
CA PHE A 159 10.91 5.20 1.24
C PHE A 159 10.77 6.72 1.10
N GLN A 160 11.87 7.45 0.96
CA GLN A 160 11.80 8.89 0.71
C GLN A 160 11.16 9.18 -0.65
N TYR A 161 11.59 8.45 -1.67
CA TYR A 161 10.94 8.56 -2.99
C TYR A 161 9.51 8.03 -2.97
N PHE A 162 9.25 6.92 -2.29
CA PHE A 162 7.93 6.32 -2.16
C PHE A 162 6.90 7.30 -1.60
N THR A 163 7.24 8.00 -0.52
CA THR A 163 6.32 8.92 0.17
C THR A 163 6.21 10.29 -0.51
N HIS A 164 7.29 10.84 -1.03
CA HIS A 164 7.31 12.23 -1.53
C HIS A 164 7.34 12.34 -3.06
N GLY A 165 7.97 11.40 -3.74
CA GLY A 165 8.10 11.43 -5.21
C GLY A 165 7.03 10.61 -5.91
N LEU A 166 6.90 9.33 -5.51
CA LEU A 166 5.97 8.41 -6.11
C LEU A 166 4.51 8.78 -5.78
N ALA A 167 4.21 9.15 -4.54
CA ALA A 167 2.85 9.51 -4.13
C ALA A 167 2.23 10.55 -5.08
N LYS A 168 2.98 11.57 -5.51
CA LYS A 168 2.52 12.58 -6.48
C LYS A 168 2.09 12.02 -7.84
N ARG A 169 2.54 10.81 -8.19
CA ARG A 169 2.25 10.12 -9.44
C ARG A 169 1.20 9.03 -9.30
N MET A 170 0.89 8.65 -8.07
CA MET A 170 -0.01 7.55 -7.74
C MET A 170 -1.13 8.01 -6.83
N PRO A 171 -2.30 8.39 -7.38
CA PRO A 171 -3.40 9.01 -6.63
C PRO A 171 -3.92 8.19 -5.45
N SER A 172 -3.84 6.85 -5.49
CA SER A 172 -4.28 6.04 -4.35
C SER A 172 -3.26 6.04 -3.22
N LEU A 173 -1.98 5.99 -3.55
CA LEU A 173 -0.89 6.12 -2.58
C LEU A 173 -0.87 7.52 -1.97
N ASP A 174 -1.01 8.57 -2.79
CA ASP A 174 -1.05 9.96 -2.33
C ASP A 174 -2.14 10.17 -1.26
N LYS A 175 -3.35 9.66 -1.50
CA LYS A 175 -4.45 9.74 -0.52
C LYS A 175 -4.13 9.03 0.78
N PHE A 176 -3.49 7.87 0.71
CA PHE A 176 -3.12 7.11 1.91
C PHE A 176 -2.03 7.85 2.71
N ILE A 177 -0.96 8.30 2.04
CA ILE A 177 0.14 9.03 2.68
C ILE A 177 -0.34 10.38 3.23
N SER A 178 -1.10 11.15 2.43
CA SER A 178 -1.63 12.46 2.85
C SER A 178 -2.52 12.36 4.08
N GLU A 179 -3.30 11.30 4.24
CA GLU A 179 -4.13 11.11 5.46
C GLU A 179 -3.27 10.81 6.70
N LEU A 180 -2.20 10.03 6.54
CA LEU A 180 -1.22 9.80 7.61
C LEU A 180 -0.49 11.09 8.00
N GLU A 181 0.02 11.83 7.01
CA GLU A 181 0.72 13.10 7.24
C GLU A 181 -0.19 14.13 7.94
N HIS A 182 -1.43 14.24 7.48
CA HIS A 182 -2.41 15.14 8.10
C HIS A 182 -2.65 14.80 9.57
N PHE A 183 -2.82 13.52 9.89
CA PHE A 183 -2.97 13.07 11.27
C PHE A 183 -1.77 13.45 12.15
N PHE A 184 -0.56 13.24 11.66
CA PHE A 184 0.65 13.56 12.42
C PHE A 184 0.82 15.08 12.62
N ARG A 185 0.43 15.89 11.63
CA ARG A 185 0.48 17.38 11.75
C ARG A 185 -0.56 17.95 12.70
N GLU A 186 -1.77 17.39 12.77
CA GLU A 186 -2.83 17.87 13.66
C GLU A 186 -2.58 17.49 15.14
N SER A 187 -1.65 16.61 15.37
CA SER A 187 -1.37 16.09 16.73
C SER A 187 -0.32 16.91 17.45
N PHE A 188 0.25 17.93 16.83
CA PHE A 188 1.08 18.98 17.38
C PHE A 188 0.36 20.33 17.26
#